data_053fbb11c765bd0759ea23f65091b340
#
_entry.id   053fbb11c765bd0759ea23f65091b340
#
_cell.length_a   1.000
_cell.length_b   1.000
_cell.length_c   1.000
_cell.angle_alpha   90.00
_cell.angle_beta   90.00
_cell.angle_gamma   90.00
#
_symmetry.space_group_name_H-M   'P 1'
#
loop_
_entity.id
_entity.type
_entity.pdbx_description
1 polymer ?
#
loop_
_entity_poly.entity_id
_entity_poly.type
_entity_poly.pdbx_seq_one_letter_code
_entity_poly.pdbx_strand_id
1 'polypeptide(L)'
;MQKLFWIPGITLLIMFSACHNLDKAKQFPSIAADTAQDAQTIFPVTEFLLGQIKELDGMPITPLKITIHDNKRDSVWLQRKDIAGFAKPFLTPIIDSATMTKYFSEKSFMDQTINAVTLTYDPKVVLPDSMKLNHWDVYITPQKNTVQRIYLVKETEENGQTVTTQLTWEAGKWCSVRTITQETKMPPDVKEEILKWDFDD
;
A
#
# COMPACT_ATOMS: atom_id res chain seq x y z
N MET A 1 -20.38 -81.54 -5.69
CA MET A 1 -19.00 -81.82 -5.27
C MET A 1 -18.16 -80.60 -5.54
N GLN A 2 -17.97 -79.79 -4.51
CA GLN A 2 -16.72 -79.45 -3.82
C GLN A 2 -15.56 -79.13 -4.77
N LYS A 3 -15.06 -77.89 -4.76
CA LYS A 3 -13.90 -77.50 -3.95
C LYS A 3 -13.70 -75.98 -3.90
N LEU A 4 -13.66 -75.50 -2.69
CA LEU A 4 -13.23 -74.22 -2.21
C LEU A 4 -11.70 -74.06 -2.45
N PHE A 5 -11.25 -72.91 -3.02
CA PHE A 5 -9.87 -72.50 -2.97
C PHE A 5 -9.78 -71.06 -2.44
N TRP A 6 -9.20 -70.96 -1.29
CA TRP A 6 -8.91 -69.78 -0.53
C TRP A 6 -7.50 -69.31 -0.92
N ILE A 7 -7.30 -68.07 -1.33
CA ILE A 7 -5.99 -67.45 -1.52
C ILE A 7 -5.93 -66.17 -0.72
N PRO A 8 -5.01 -66.01 0.25
CA PRO A 8 -4.91 -64.82 1.09
C PRO A 8 -4.30 -63.64 0.37
N GLY A 9 -4.85 -62.46 0.63
CA GLY A 9 -4.37 -61.18 0.13
C GLY A 9 -3.00 -60.78 0.66
N ILE A 10 -2.19 -60.22 -0.19
CA ILE A 10 -1.03 -59.44 0.15
C ILE A 10 -1.35 -57.99 -0.09
N THR A 11 -1.56 -57.25 1.01
CA THR A 11 -1.72 -55.82 0.99
C THR A 11 -0.36 -55.15 0.92
N LEU A 12 -0.01 -54.63 -0.27
CA LEU A 12 1.23 -53.87 -0.47
C LEU A 12 0.95 -52.41 -0.07
N LEU A 13 1.42 -51.99 1.09
CA LEU A 13 1.35 -50.61 1.57
C LEU A 13 2.49 -49.80 0.96
N ILE A 14 2.20 -49.03 -0.12
CA ILE A 14 3.17 -48.12 -0.72
C ILE A 14 3.11 -46.78 0.03
N MET A 15 4.07 -46.52 0.87
CA MET A 15 4.32 -45.20 1.49
C MET A 15 4.97 -44.28 0.45
N PHE A 16 4.19 -43.40 -0.13
CA PHE A 16 4.72 -42.24 -0.89
C PHE A 16 5.14 -41.14 0.08
N SER A 17 6.43 -41.07 0.39
CA SER A 17 7.02 -39.87 1.00
C SER A 17 7.21 -38.80 -0.08
N ALA A 18 6.25 -37.92 -0.23
CA ALA A 18 6.43 -36.72 -1.03
C ALA A 18 7.07 -35.64 -0.15
N CYS A 19 8.41 -35.49 -0.25
CA CYS A 19 9.07 -34.26 0.20
C CYS A 19 8.68 -33.13 -0.75
N HIS A 20 7.76 -32.28 -0.33
CA HIS A 20 7.47 -31.04 -1.00
C HIS A 20 8.32 -29.94 -0.36
N ASN A 21 9.38 -29.52 -1.06
CA ASN A 21 10.09 -28.29 -0.75
C ASN A 21 9.12 -27.13 -1.08
N LEU A 22 8.45 -26.60 -0.07
CA LEU A 22 7.75 -25.33 -0.20
C LEU A 22 8.80 -24.21 -0.17
N ASP A 23 8.93 -23.55 -1.30
CA ASP A 23 9.54 -22.23 -1.39
C ASP A 23 8.93 -21.33 -0.31
N LYS A 24 9.82 -20.74 0.50
CA LYS A 24 9.45 -19.76 1.52
C LYS A 24 8.97 -18.46 0.85
N ALA A 25 7.75 -18.47 0.35
CA ALA A 25 7.02 -17.22 0.16
C ALA A 25 6.91 -16.55 1.54
N LYS A 26 7.38 -15.31 1.64
CA LYS A 26 7.26 -14.49 2.85
C LYS A 26 5.77 -14.39 3.19
N GLN A 27 5.35 -15.12 4.19
CA GLN A 27 3.99 -15.18 4.67
C GLN A 27 3.74 -13.89 5.45
N PHE A 28 2.94 -12.99 4.87
CA PHE A 28 2.36 -11.87 5.63
C PHE A 28 1.46 -12.45 6.72
N PRO A 29 1.37 -11.82 7.90
CA PRO A 29 0.52 -12.32 8.98
C PRO A 29 -0.92 -12.48 8.50
N SER A 30 -1.48 -13.66 8.69
CA SER A 30 -2.87 -13.99 8.37
C SER A 30 -3.80 -13.07 9.17
N ILE A 31 -4.65 -12.32 8.48
CA ILE A 31 -5.72 -11.54 9.11
C ILE A 31 -6.85 -12.53 9.45
N ALA A 32 -6.70 -13.22 10.57
CA ALA A 32 -7.81 -13.90 11.22
C ALA A 32 -8.48 -12.89 12.15
N ALA A 33 -9.76 -12.61 11.89
CA ALA A 33 -10.60 -11.88 12.82
C ALA A 33 -10.80 -12.74 14.07
N ASP A 34 -9.95 -12.55 15.08
CA ASP A 34 -10.19 -13.06 16.41
C ASP A 34 -9.78 -12.03 17.45
N THR A 35 -10.70 -11.79 18.39
CA THR A 35 -10.64 -10.83 19.47
C THR A 35 -9.57 -11.21 20.50
N ALA A 36 -8.33 -10.89 20.20
CA ALA A 36 -7.27 -10.78 21.18
C ALA A 36 -6.67 -9.39 21.06
N GLN A 37 -6.46 -8.74 22.18
CA GLN A 37 -5.79 -7.45 22.32
C GLN A 37 -4.30 -7.62 22.00
N ASP A 38 -4.00 -8.05 20.75
CA ASP A 38 -2.64 -8.10 20.23
C ASP A 38 -2.12 -6.69 19.99
N ALA A 39 -0.88 -6.45 20.32
CA ALA A 39 -0.21 -5.18 20.12
C ALA A 39 -0.46 -4.71 18.67
N GLN A 40 -1.21 -3.62 18.54
CA GLN A 40 -1.64 -3.08 17.26
C GLN A 40 -0.42 -2.86 16.37
N THR A 41 -0.28 -3.68 15.33
CA THR A 41 0.84 -3.63 14.39
C THR A 41 0.43 -2.76 13.22
N ILE A 42 1.03 -1.60 13.08
CA ILE A 42 0.81 -0.68 11.95
C ILE A 42 1.48 -1.25 10.69
N PHE A 43 0.77 -1.23 9.57
CA PHE A 43 1.34 -1.63 8.28
C PHE A 43 2.57 -0.76 7.95
N PRO A 44 3.74 -1.34 7.61
CA PRO A 44 4.99 -0.61 7.39
C PRO A 44 5.02 0.05 6.00
N VAL A 45 4.24 1.12 5.84
CA VAL A 45 4.06 1.84 4.56
C VAL A 45 5.39 2.29 3.97
N THR A 46 6.28 2.86 4.80
CA THR A 46 7.58 3.38 4.30
C THR A 46 8.45 2.26 3.74
N GLU A 47 8.52 1.10 4.42
CA GLU A 47 9.28 -0.05 3.94
C GLU A 47 8.69 -0.61 2.63
N PHE A 48 7.36 -0.71 2.55
CA PHE A 48 6.67 -1.14 1.34
C PHE A 48 7.00 -0.22 0.16
N LEU A 49 6.88 1.09 0.32
CA LEU A 49 7.15 2.07 -0.74
C LEU A 49 8.62 2.08 -1.18
N LEU A 50 9.55 1.95 -0.24
CA LEU A 50 10.97 1.79 -0.58
C LEU A 50 11.23 0.53 -1.42
N GLY A 51 10.54 -0.56 -1.12
CA GLY A 51 10.56 -1.80 -1.92
C GLY A 51 10.07 -1.55 -3.35
N GLN A 52 8.92 -0.88 -3.51
CA GLN A 52 8.35 -0.52 -4.82
C GLN A 52 9.29 0.39 -5.63
N ILE A 53 9.86 1.42 -5.01
CA ILE A 53 10.81 2.34 -5.69
C ILE A 53 12.05 1.58 -6.16
N LYS A 54 12.58 0.68 -5.34
CA LYS A 54 13.73 -0.16 -5.69
C LYS A 54 13.42 -1.10 -6.86
N GLU A 55 12.22 -1.67 -6.89
CA GLU A 55 11.75 -2.51 -7.99
C GLU A 55 11.70 -1.71 -9.30
N LEU A 56 11.11 -0.51 -9.28
CA LEU A 56 11.02 0.39 -10.43
C LEU A 56 12.41 0.83 -10.94
N ASP A 57 13.38 1.00 -10.05
CA ASP A 57 14.76 1.34 -10.45
C ASP A 57 15.44 0.20 -11.24
N GLY A 58 15.01 -1.04 -11.06
CA GLY A 58 15.47 -2.21 -11.81
C GLY A 58 14.78 -2.41 -13.18
N MET A 59 13.65 -1.73 -13.45
CA MET A 59 12.84 -1.95 -14.65
C MET A 59 13.27 -1.06 -15.84
N PRO A 60 13.15 -1.54 -17.09
CA PRO A 60 13.42 -0.73 -18.29
C PRO A 60 12.21 0.14 -18.66
N ILE A 61 11.87 1.09 -17.77
CA ILE A 61 10.70 1.97 -17.91
C ILE A 61 11.11 3.42 -18.18
N THR A 62 10.22 4.16 -18.85
CA THR A 62 10.28 5.61 -19.02
C THR A 62 9.00 6.21 -18.45
N PRO A 63 9.04 6.78 -17.23
CA PRO A 63 7.85 7.30 -16.59
C PRO A 63 7.36 8.60 -17.23
N LEU A 64 6.05 8.78 -17.34
CA LEU A 64 5.39 10.00 -17.79
C LEU A 64 4.91 10.80 -16.58
N LYS A 65 5.45 12.01 -16.40
CA LYS A 65 4.93 12.97 -15.44
C LYS A 65 3.85 13.82 -16.10
N ILE A 66 2.68 13.90 -15.49
CA ILE A 66 1.56 14.75 -15.90
C ILE A 66 1.35 15.76 -14.79
N THR A 67 1.25 17.04 -15.14
CA THR A 67 0.92 18.13 -14.21
C THR A 67 -0.40 18.74 -14.61
N ILE A 68 -1.32 18.87 -13.66
CA ILE A 68 -2.64 19.50 -13.84
C ILE A 68 -2.73 20.67 -12.85
N HIS A 69 -2.92 21.87 -13.37
CA HIS A 69 -3.08 23.09 -12.58
C HIS A 69 -3.89 24.11 -13.37
N ASP A 70 -4.86 24.81 -12.76
CA ASP A 70 -5.73 25.80 -13.42
C ASP A 70 -6.40 25.27 -14.70
N ASN A 71 -6.92 24.05 -14.69
CA ASN A 71 -7.49 23.36 -15.85
C ASN A 71 -6.52 23.18 -17.03
N LYS A 72 -5.24 23.47 -16.86
CA LYS A 72 -4.18 23.19 -17.83
C LYS A 72 -3.54 21.87 -17.50
N ARG A 73 -3.24 21.09 -18.54
CA ARG A 73 -2.52 19.82 -18.44
C ARG A 73 -1.26 19.90 -19.27
N ASP A 74 -0.14 19.60 -18.63
CA ASP A 74 1.17 19.43 -19.25
C ASP A 74 1.73 18.06 -18.96
N SER A 75 2.63 17.55 -19.79
CA SER A 75 3.24 16.26 -19.61
C SER A 75 4.68 16.23 -20.12
N VAL A 76 5.53 15.49 -19.39
CA VAL A 76 6.96 15.33 -19.74
C VAL A 76 7.41 13.92 -19.38
N TRP A 77 8.20 13.30 -20.28
CA TRP A 77 8.88 12.05 -20.02
C TRP A 77 10.06 12.27 -19.08
N LEU A 78 10.14 11.52 -17.99
CA LEU A 78 11.20 11.58 -17.02
C LEU A 78 12.20 10.44 -17.23
N GLN A 79 13.39 10.62 -16.69
CA GLN A 79 14.32 9.50 -16.57
C GLN A 79 13.95 8.66 -15.34
N ARG A 80 14.21 7.36 -15.39
CA ARG A 80 13.95 6.44 -14.28
C ARG A 80 14.53 6.91 -12.95
N LYS A 81 15.73 7.48 -12.95
CA LYS A 81 16.41 8.04 -11.76
C LYS A 81 15.60 9.15 -11.05
N ASP A 82 14.67 9.80 -11.77
CA ASP A 82 13.87 10.90 -11.21
C ASP A 82 12.69 10.40 -10.38
N ILE A 83 12.32 9.10 -10.48
CA ILE A 83 11.23 8.46 -9.71
C ILE A 83 11.46 8.64 -8.21
N ALA A 84 12.67 8.34 -7.73
CA ALA A 84 13.00 8.44 -6.31
C ALA A 84 12.87 9.89 -5.78
N GLY A 85 13.16 10.88 -6.62
CA GLY A 85 12.97 12.30 -6.31
C GLY A 85 11.49 12.65 -6.17
N PHE A 86 10.66 12.18 -7.11
CA PHE A 86 9.21 12.38 -7.10
C PHE A 86 8.54 11.69 -5.90
N ALA A 87 9.04 10.52 -5.50
CA ALA A 87 8.48 9.72 -4.41
C ALA A 87 8.83 10.23 -3.00
N LYS A 88 9.77 11.18 -2.83
CA LYS A 88 10.18 11.69 -1.50
C LYS A 88 9.02 12.08 -0.58
N PRO A 89 7.95 12.76 -1.04
CA PRO A 89 6.83 13.12 -0.18
C PRO A 89 6.14 11.90 0.47
N PHE A 90 6.19 10.73 -0.16
CA PHE A 90 5.57 9.51 0.36
C PHE A 90 6.36 8.86 1.51
N LEU A 91 7.65 9.16 1.61
CA LEU A 91 8.57 8.52 2.55
C LEU A 91 8.73 9.28 3.88
N THR A 92 8.06 10.40 4.04
CA THR A 92 8.12 11.23 5.26
C THR A 92 6.73 11.61 5.73
N PRO A 93 6.42 11.51 7.05
CA PRO A 93 7.25 10.88 8.08
C PRO A 93 7.40 9.37 7.84
N ILE A 94 8.31 8.71 8.56
CA ILE A 94 8.43 7.25 8.54
C ILE A 94 7.17 6.65 9.16
N ILE A 95 6.48 5.79 8.40
CA ILE A 95 5.26 5.12 8.82
C ILE A 95 5.57 3.65 9.09
N ASP A 96 5.75 3.34 10.36
CA ASP A 96 5.95 2.00 10.91
C ASP A 96 5.33 1.88 12.31
N SER A 97 5.30 0.67 12.87
CA SER A 97 4.74 0.45 14.21
C SER A 97 5.49 1.19 15.32
N ALA A 98 6.81 1.32 15.22
CA ALA A 98 7.62 1.95 16.26
C ALA A 98 7.31 3.45 16.42
N THR A 99 7.06 4.13 15.30
CA THR A 99 6.81 5.58 15.29
C THR A 99 5.34 5.94 15.42
N MET A 100 4.42 5.14 14.85
CA MET A 100 3.02 5.54 14.65
C MET A 100 2.05 4.96 15.68
N THR A 101 2.34 3.81 16.30
CA THR A 101 1.40 3.15 17.23
C THR A 101 0.93 4.05 18.38
N LYS A 102 1.77 4.97 18.86
CA LYS A 102 1.40 5.90 19.93
C LYS A 102 0.41 6.98 19.51
N TYR A 103 0.35 7.33 18.23
CA TYR A 103 -0.43 8.44 17.70
C TYR A 103 -1.69 7.99 16.96
N PHE A 104 -1.67 6.84 16.30
CA PHE A 104 -2.71 6.38 15.39
C PHE A 104 -3.35 5.07 15.85
N SER A 105 -4.60 4.87 15.44
CA SER A 105 -5.32 3.61 15.59
C SER A 105 -5.71 3.09 14.22
N GLU A 106 -5.64 1.76 14.07
CA GLU A 106 -6.09 1.05 12.88
C GLU A 106 -7.57 0.68 13.00
N LYS A 107 -8.30 0.84 11.91
CA LYS A 107 -9.60 0.23 11.65
C LYS A 107 -9.50 -0.55 10.35
N SER A 108 -10.08 -1.73 10.29
CA SER A 108 -10.13 -2.52 9.07
C SER A 108 -11.56 -2.82 8.67
N PHE A 109 -11.85 -2.78 7.38
CA PHE A 109 -13.14 -3.16 6.83
C PHE A 109 -13.00 -3.67 5.39
N MET A 110 -13.98 -4.48 4.96
CA MET A 110 -14.08 -4.93 3.58
C MET A 110 -14.88 -3.91 2.77
N ASP A 111 -14.20 -3.23 1.85
CA ASP A 111 -14.87 -2.37 0.87
C ASP A 111 -15.31 -3.22 -0.34
N GLN A 112 -16.61 -3.52 -0.38
CA GLN A 112 -17.20 -4.31 -1.46
C GLN A 112 -17.26 -3.58 -2.80
N THR A 113 -17.20 -2.24 -2.79
CA THR A 113 -17.26 -1.43 -4.01
C THR A 113 -16.01 -1.61 -4.86
N ILE A 114 -14.85 -1.68 -4.23
CA ILE A 114 -13.56 -1.85 -4.88
C ILE A 114 -12.96 -3.24 -4.64
N ASN A 115 -13.70 -4.12 -3.94
CA ASN A 115 -13.27 -5.47 -3.56
C ASN A 115 -11.89 -5.49 -2.90
N ALA A 116 -11.71 -4.64 -1.88
CA ALA A 116 -10.47 -4.52 -1.13
C ALA A 116 -10.72 -4.56 0.38
N VAL A 117 -9.79 -5.13 1.14
CA VAL A 117 -9.68 -4.87 2.57
C VAL A 117 -8.96 -3.55 2.74
N THR A 118 -9.60 -2.59 3.40
CA THR A 118 -9.01 -1.28 3.69
C THR A 118 -8.58 -1.25 5.15
N LEU A 119 -7.29 -0.95 5.36
CA LEU A 119 -6.75 -0.59 6.68
C LEU A 119 -6.69 0.93 6.74
N THR A 120 -7.49 1.51 7.63
CA THR A 120 -7.58 2.97 7.82
C THR A 120 -6.93 3.34 9.14
N TYR A 121 -6.10 4.38 9.10
CA TYR A 121 -5.35 4.86 10.26
C TYR A 121 -5.70 6.31 10.55
N ASP A 122 -6.35 6.52 11.69
CA ASP A 122 -6.77 7.82 12.18
C ASP A 122 -6.03 8.19 13.49
N PRO A 123 -5.79 9.49 13.74
CA PRO A 123 -5.26 9.94 15.00
C PRO A 123 -6.13 9.53 16.18
N LYS A 124 -5.53 8.95 17.22
CA LYS A 124 -6.21 8.62 18.49
C LYS A 124 -5.86 9.60 19.61
N VAL A 125 -4.94 10.51 19.36
CA VAL A 125 -4.49 11.57 20.25
C VAL A 125 -4.25 12.85 19.45
N VAL A 126 -4.10 13.98 20.14
CA VAL A 126 -3.65 15.23 19.51
C VAL A 126 -2.24 15.02 18.97
N LEU A 127 -2.06 15.29 17.68
CA LEU A 127 -0.77 15.14 17.02
C LEU A 127 0.18 16.28 17.40
N PRO A 128 1.49 16.03 17.50
CA PRO A 128 2.47 17.12 17.62
C PRO A 128 2.50 17.97 16.36
N ASP A 129 2.82 19.27 16.48
CA ASP A 129 2.93 20.19 15.32
C ASP A 129 3.94 19.73 14.25
N SER A 130 4.94 18.94 14.66
CA SER A 130 5.89 18.34 13.73
C SER A 130 5.32 17.18 12.91
N MET A 131 4.20 16.59 13.35
CA MET A 131 3.52 15.50 12.66
C MET A 131 2.60 16.08 11.60
N LYS A 132 3.04 16.03 10.35
CA LYS A 132 2.28 16.55 9.21
C LYS A 132 1.29 15.54 8.62
N LEU A 133 1.40 14.26 8.98
CA LEU A 133 0.54 13.17 8.53
C LEU A 133 -0.72 13.13 9.38
N ASN A 134 -1.90 13.29 8.75
CA ASN A 134 -3.18 13.30 9.44
C ASN A 134 -3.96 11.99 9.30
N HIS A 135 -3.74 11.28 8.18
CA HIS A 135 -4.53 10.11 7.86
C HIS A 135 -3.82 9.28 6.80
N TRP A 136 -4.02 7.95 6.80
CA TRP A 136 -3.67 7.12 5.66
C TRP A 136 -4.51 5.85 5.59
N ASP A 137 -4.63 5.34 4.35
CA ASP A 137 -5.27 4.07 4.04
C ASP A 137 -4.32 3.14 3.31
N VAL A 138 -4.46 1.85 3.58
CA VAL A 138 -3.81 0.77 2.82
C VAL A 138 -4.90 -0.14 2.27
N TYR A 139 -4.96 -0.26 0.95
CA TYR A 139 -5.93 -1.10 0.25
C TYR A 139 -5.26 -2.41 -0.17
N ILE A 140 -5.84 -3.53 0.26
CA ILE A 140 -5.29 -4.86 0.06
C ILE A 140 -6.28 -5.69 -0.75
N THR A 141 -5.82 -6.30 -1.84
CA THR A 141 -6.63 -7.25 -2.63
C THR A 141 -6.78 -8.55 -1.85
N PRO A 142 -8.00 -8.96 -1.43
CA PRO A 142 -8.20 -10.09 -0.52
C PRO A 142 -7.69 -11.42 -1.09
N GLN A 143 -7.91 -11.67 -2.41
CA GLN A 143 -7.58 -12.93 -3.05
C GLN A 143 -6.07 -13.18 -3.17
N LYS A 144 -5.29 -12.09 -3.31
CA LYS A 144 -3.84 -12.14 -3.50
C LYS A 144 -3.07 -11.74 -2.26
N ASN A 145 -3.73 -11.17 -1.27
CA ASN A 145 -3.13 -10.57 -0.08
C ASN A 145 -1.98 -9.59 -0.44
N THR A 146 -2.20 -8.80 -1.50
CA THR A 146 -1.22 -7.82 -2.01
C THR A 146 -1.76 -6.41 -1.85
N VAL A 147 -0.88 -5.48 -1.48
CA VAL A 147 -1.23 -4.06 -1.45
C VAL A 147 -1.52 -3.60 -2.87
N GLN A 148 -2.71 -3.03 -3.05
CA GLN A 148 -3.16 -2.43 -4.29
C GLN A 148 -2.84 -0.95 -4.33
N ARG A 149 -3.18 -0.25 -3.23
CA ARG A 149 -3.05 1.21 -3.14
C ARG A 149 -2.65 1.65 -1.74
N ILE A 150 -1.90 2.74 -1.67
CA ILE A 150 -1.67 3.50 -0.46
C ILE A 150 -2.16 4.93 -0.70
N TYR A 151 -2.89 5.48 0.25
CA TYR A 151 -3.35 6.86 0.26
C TYR A 151 -2.92 7.54 1.55
N LEU A 152 -2.28 8.70 1.46
CA LEU A 152 -1.81 9.48 2.60
C LEU A 152 -2.36 10.89 2.53
N VAL A 153 -2.75 11.46 3.66
CA VAL A 153 -3.15 12.86 3.79
C VAL A 153 -2.24 13.55 4.77
N LYS A 154 -1.62 14.63 4.33
CA LYS A 154 -0.79 15.52 5.14
C LYS A 154 -1.39 16.91 5.16
N GLU A 155 -1.17 17.60 6.26
CA GLU A 155 -1.61 18.98 6.41
C GLU A 155 -0.52 19.81 7.06
N THR A 156 -0.33 21.01 6.54
CA THR A 156 0.60 22.00 7.08
C THR A 156 -0.03 23.37 7.07
N GLU A 157 0.32 24.18 8.06
CA GLU A 157 0.02 25.61 8.05
C GLU A 157 1.27 26.36 7.61
N GLU A 158 1.17 27.10 6.49
CA GLU A 158 2.28 27.86 5.91
C GLU A 158 1.80 29.28 5.57
N ASN A 159 2.42 30.29 6.19
CA ASN A 159 2.10 31.71 5.94
C ASN A 159 0.60 32.07 6.10
N GLY A 160 -0.12 31.43 7.03
CA GLY A 160 -1.54 31.64 7.25
C GLY A 160 -2.45 30.94 6.21
N GLN A 161 -1.89 30.05 5.43
CA GLN A 161 -2.62 29.19 4.50
C GLN A 161 -2.57 27.74 5.00
N THR A 162 -3.67 27.01 4.84
CA THR A 162 -3.69 25.56 5.05
C THR A 162 -3.30 24.85 3.75
N VAL A 163 -2.27 24.06 3.80
CA VAL A 163 -1.80 23.23 2.66
C VAL A 163 -2.09 21.77 2.95
N THR A 164 -3.06 21.19 2.23
CA THR A 164 -3.36 19.76 2.29
C THR A 164 -2.69 19.05 1.12
N THR A 165 -1.87 18.04 1.42
CA THR A 165 -1.22 17.20 0.41
C THR A 165 -1.82 15.80 0.47
N GLN A 166 -2.47 15.38 -0.61
CA GLN A 166 -2.99 14.04 -0.82
C GLN A 166 -2.02 13.27 -1.70
N LEU A 167 -1.58 12.11 -1.23
CA LEU A 167 -0.60 11.27 -1.90
C LEU A 167 -1.24 9.93 -2.20
N THR A 168 -1.25 9.51 -3.46
CA THR A 168 -1.77 8.21 -3.87
C THR A 168 -0.66 7.40 -4.54
N TRP A 169 -0.47 6.16 -4.10
CA TRP A 169 0.43 5.20 -4.72
C TRP A 169 -0.37 3.98 -5.16
N GLU A 170 -0.54 3.80 -6.45
CA GLU A 170 -1.14 2.59 -7.05
C GLU A 170 0.00 1.63 -7.37
N ALA A 171 0.06 0.51 -6.66
CA ALA A 171 1.17 -0.44 -6.76
C ALA A 171 1.34 -0.96 -8.20
N GLY A 172 2.56 -0.87 -8.71
CA GLY A 172 2.92 -1.31 -10.06
C GLY A 172 2.53 -0.36 -11.18
N LYS A 173 1.76 0.71 -10.95
CA LYS A 173 1.14 1.49 -12.04
C LYS A 173 1.53 2.96 -12.08
N TRP A 174 1.24 3.68 -11.03
CA TRP A 174 1.41 5.14 -10.98
C TRP A 174 1.40 5.65 -9.53
N CYS A 175 1.84 6.89 -9.35
CA CYS A 175 1.60 7.63 -8.10
C CYS A 175 1.22 9.08 -8.40
N SER A 176 0.54 9.74 -7.45
CA SER A 176 0.18 11.16 -7.58
C SER A 176 0.40 11.93 -6.29
N VAL A 177 0.70 13.21 -6.48
CA VAL A 177 0.80 14.22 -5.43
C VAL A 177 -0.20 15.32 -5.77
N ARG A 178 -1.25 15.45 -4.97
CA ARG A 178 -2.26 16.51 -5.11
C ARG A 178 -2.12 17.49 -3.96
N THR A 179 -1.78 18.73 -4.26
CA THR A 179 -1.64 19.82 -3.30
C THR A 179 -2.85 20.73 -3.39
N ILE A 180 -3.49 21.02 -2.26
CA ILE A 180 -4.63 21.91 -2.12
C ILE A 180 -4.20 23.00 -1.16
N THR A 181 -4.05 24.23 -1.66
CA THR A 181 -3.73 25.41 -0.86
C THR A 181 -4.99 26.20 -0.60
N GLN A 182 -5.38 26.33 0.66
CA GLN A 182 -6.55 27.08 1.07
C GLN A 182 -6.14 28.35 1.79
N GLU A 183 -6.45 29.48 1.18
CA GLU A 183 -6.33 30.80 1.78
C GLU A 183 -7.70 31.27 2.31
N THR A 184 -7.69 32.05 3.42
CA THR A 184 -8.93 32.60 3.98
C THR A 184 -9.65 33.48 2.96
N LYS A 185 -10.91 33.15 2.64
CA LYS A 185 -11.80 33.86 1.70
C LYS A 185 -11.48 33.74 0.21
N MET A 186 -10.50 32.89 -0.18
CA MET A 186 -10.23 32.59 -1.59
C MET A 186 -10.64 31.15 -1.94
N PRO A 187 -11.02 30.88 -3.20
CA PRO A 187 -11.21 29.50 -3.64
C PRO A 187 -9.87 28.74 -3.51
N PRO A 188 -9.91 27.41 -3.25
CA PRO A 188 -8.69 26.63 -3.11
C PRO A 188 -7.92 26.58 -4.43
N ASP A 189 -6.61 26.76 -4.34
CA ASP A 189 -5.68 26.45 -5.42
C ASP A 189 -5.36 24.94 -5.40
N VAL A 190 -5.54 24.27 -6.53
CA VAL A 190 -5.37 22.81 -6.64
C VAL A 190 -4.38 22.49 -7.75
N LYS A 191 -3.27 21.87 -7.36
CA LYS A 191 -2.26 21.33 -8.27
C LYS A 191 -2.17 19.82 -8.09
N GLU A 192 -2.17 19.06 -9.19
CA GLU A 192 -1.94 17.62 -9.18
C GLU A 192 -0.77 17.25 -10.09
N GLU A 193 0.13 16.40 -9.58
CA GLU A 193 1.23 15.83 -10.32
C GLU A 193 1.11 14.31 -10.26
N ILE A 194 1.03 13.67 -11.43
CA ILE A 194 0.89 12.22 -11.58
C ILE A 194 2.15 11.70 -12.25
N LEU A 195 2.74 10.65 -11.71
CA LEU A 195 3.83 9.91 -12.33
C LEU A 195 3.33 8.51 -12.72
N LYS A 196 3.23 8.23 -14.00
CA LYS A 196 2.74 6.97 -14.56
C LYS A 196 3.87 6.21 -15.22
N TRP A 197 3.98 4.90 -14.98
CA TRP A 197 4.98 4.02 -15.57
C TRP A 197 4.41 2.74 -16.17
N ASP A 198 3.17 2.41 -15.85
CA ASP A 198 2.41 1.34 -16.50
C ASP A 198 1.28 2.00 -17.31
N PHE A 199 1.17 1.62 -18.57
CA PHE A 199 0.22 2.17 -19.55
C PHE A 199 -0.79 1.13 -20.00
N ASP A 200 -0.69 -0.10 -19.48
CA ASP A 200 -1.67 -1.15 -19.74
C ASP A 200 -2.90 -0.90 -18.87
N ASP A 201 -4.07 -0.77 -19.53
CA ASP A 201 -5.38 -0.50 -18.90
C ASP A 201 -6.07 -1.80 -18.45
#